data_5a50c6ae4f82d484798c44d8165e0c63
#
_entry.id   5a50c6ae4f82d484798c44d8165e0c63
#
_cell.length_a   1.000
_cell.length_b   1.000
_cell.length_c   1.000
_cell.angle_alpha   90.00
_cell.angle_beta   90.00
_cell.angle_gamma   90.00
#
_symmetry.space_group_name_H-M   'P 1'
#
loop_
_entity.id
_entity.type
_entity.pdbx_description
1 polymer ?
#
loop_
_entity_poly.entity_id
_entity_poly.type
_entity_poly.pdbx_seq_one_letter_code
_entity_poly.pdbx_strand_id
1 'polypeptide(L)'
;MEKEEVRNMRMLLTVSFPHEPFNTLVKEKKVGQLLNRILGELKPEAAYFTEQDGSRGGVFVVNVSDPSRIPFFAEPFFLNFYAECKFRIAMTADDLAKAELDKLGEHWK
;
A
#
# COMPACT_ATOMS: atom_id res chain seq x y z
N MET A 1 31.57 3.07 -14.44
CA MET A 1 30.31 3.75 -14.14
C MET A 1 29.58 2.95 -13.10
N GLU A 2 29.30 3.56 -11.98
CA GLU A 2 28.60 2.88 -10.91
C GLU A 2 27.15 2.65 -11.28
N LYS A 3 26.70 1.45 -11.02
CA LYS A 3 25.31 1.09 -11.21
C LYS A 3 24.52 1.70 -10.06
N GLU A 4 23.58 2.55 -10.35
CA GLU A 4 22.67 3.05 -9.34
C GLU A 4 21.90 1.91 -8.72
N GLU A 5 21.96 1.84 -7.41
CA GLU A 5 21.18 0.86 -6.68
C GLU A 5 19.72 1.27 -6.71
N VAL A 6 18.87 0.41 -7.26
CA VAL A 6 17.44 0.64 -7.21
C VAL A 6 16.97 0.37 -5.79
N ARG A 7 16.55 1.42 -5.12
CA ARG A 7 16.01 1.31 -3.77
C ARG A 7 14.51 1.36 -3.82
N ASN A 8 13.89 0.24 -3.51
CA ASN A 8 12.46 0.20 -3.35
C ASN A 8 12.11 0.72 -1.95
N MET A 9 11.18 1.63 -1.90
CA MET A 9 10.59 2.02 -0.63
C MET A 9 9.42 1.11 -0.32
N ARG A 10 9.52 0.41 0.80
CA ARG A 10 8.40 -0.37 1.30
C ARG A 10 7.37 0.58 1.87
N MET A 11 6.14 0.46 1.42
CA MET A 11 5.07 1.31 1.90
C MET A 11 3.86 0.48 2.33
N LEU A 12 3.17 0.96 3.34
CA LEU A 12 1.88 0.42 3.72
C LEU A 12 0.82 1.22 2.98
N LEU A 13 0.10 0.54 2.10
CA LEU A 13 -1.04 1.11 1.40
C LEU A 13 -2.29 0.67 2.12
N THR A 14 -2.98 1.61 2.73
CA THR A 14 -4.26 1.35 3.39
C THR A 14 -5.37 1.87 2.49
N VAL A 15 -6.30 0.98 2.15
CA VAL A 15 -7.40 1.30 1.25
C VAL A 15 -8.70 1.20 2.04
N SER A 16 -9.54 2.22 1.91
CA SER A 16 -10.89 2.23 2.47
C SER A 16 -11.88 2.20 1.32
N PHE A 17 -12.75 1.19 1.32
CA PHE A 17 -13.73 0.98 0.26
C PHE A 17 -15.09 1.51 0.71
N PRO A 18 -15.68 2.46 -0.01
CA PRO A 18 -17.07 2.82 0.26
C PRO A 18 -17.99 1.64 -0.09
N HIS A 19 -19.20 1.66 0.44
CA HIS A 19 -20.13 0.55 0.22
C HIS A 19 -20.46 0.36 -1.26
N GLU A 20 -20.61 1.44 -2.02
CA GLU A 20 -20.80 1.38 -3.46
C GLU A 20 -19.59 1.98 -4.18
N PRO A 21 -19.15 1.40 -5.27
CA PRO A 21 -19.74 0.31 -6.06
C PRO A 21 -19.42 -1.11 -5.57
N PHE A 22 -18.74 -1.27 -4.45
CA PHE A 22 -18.35 -2.58 -3.96
C PHE A 22 -19.56 -3.52 -3.79
N ASN A 23 -20.64 -3.04 -3.17
CA ASN A 23 -21.85 -3.83 -2.99
C ASN A 23 -22.42 -4.33 -4.32
N THR A 24 -22.50 -3.47 -5.32
CA THR A 24 -22.98 -3.85 -6.63
C THR A 24 -22.12 -4.92 -7.26
N LEU A 25 -20.79 -4.78 -7.14
CA LEU A 25 -19.85 -5.78 -7.66
C LEU A 25 -19.97 -7.12 -6.96
N VAL A 26 -20.26 -7.12 -5.66
CA VAL A 26 -20.53 -8.35 -4.91
C VAL A 26 -21.79 -9.02 -5.43
N LYS A 27 -22.88 -8.26 -5.57
CA LYS A 27 -24.17 -8.79 -6.06
C LYS A 27 -24.05 -9.33 -7.47
N GLU A 28 -23.25 -8.70 -8.31
CA GLU A 28 -23.03 -9.13 -9.69
C GLU A 28 -21.97 -10.24 -9.81
N LYS A 29 -21.38 -10.65 -8.71
CA LYS A 29 -20.35 -11.71 -8.67
C LYS A 29 -19.10 -11.34 -9.48
N LYS A 30 -18.74 -10.05 -9.50
CA LYS A 30 -17.60 -9.53 -10.27
C LYS A 30 -16.41 -9.12 -9.38
N VAL A 31 -16.65 -8.92 -8.07
CA VAL A 31 -15.63 -8.34 -7.20
C VAL A 31 -14.39 -9.22 -7.06
N GLY A 32 -14.58 -10.54 -6.99
CA GLY A 32 -13.45 -11.47 -6.83
C GLY A 32 -12.48 -11.41 -7.99
N GLN A 33 -12.98 -11.43 -9.22
CA GLN A 33 -12.14 -11.33 -10.41
C GLN A 33 -11.40 -10.00 -10.47
N LEU A 34 -12.10 -8.91 -10.12
CA LEU A 34 -11.49 -7.59 -10.14
C LEU A 34 -10.37 -7.47 -9.13
N LEU A 35 -10.59 -7.92 -7.89
CA LEU A 35 -9.56 -7.90 -6.86
C LEU A 35 -8.37 -8.78 -7.23
N ASN A 36 -8.63 -9.97 -7.77
CA ASN A 36 -7.56 -10.85 -8.22
C ASN A 36 -6.73 -10.21 -9.33
N ARG A 37 -7.36 -9.51 -10.26
CA ARG A 37 -6.66 -8.80 -11.31
C ARG A 37 -5.79 -7.69 -10.73
N ILE A 38 -6.32 -6.90 -9.81
CA ILE A 38 -5.58 -5.81 -9.19
C ILE A 38 -4.36 -6.36 -8.44
N LEU A 39 -4.57 -7.36 -7.59
CA LEU A 39 -3.47 -7.95 -6.82
C LEU A 39 -2.43 -8.61 -7.73
N GLY A 40 -2.88 -9.22 -8.83
CA GLY A 40 -1.96 -9.82 -9.81
C GLY A 40 -1.07 -8.80 -10.49
N GLU A 41 -1.57 -7.59 -10.71
CA GLU A 41 -0.79 -6.51 -11.31
C GLU A 41 0.09 -5.78 -10.31
N LEU A 42 -0.44 -5.52 -9.12
CA LEU A 42 0.31 -4.78 -8.07
C LEU A 42 1.38 -5.64 -7.40
N LYS A 43 1.17 -6.92 -7.32
CA LYS A 43 2.10 -7.89 -6.69
C LYS A 43 2.60 -7.41 -5.33
N PRO A 44 1.70 -7.16 -4.36
CA PRO A 44 2.15 -6.72 -3.05
C PRO A 44 2.93 -7.82 -2.34
N GLU A 45 3.86 -7.43 -1.46
CA GLU A 45 4.56 -8.36 -0.58
C GLU A 45 3.59 -9.09 0.34
N ALA A 46 2.56 -8.40 0.81
CA ALA A 46 1.52 -8.93 1.67
C ALA A 46 0.23 -8.16 1.40
N ALA A 47 -0.89 -8.83 1.54
CA ALA A 47 -2.21 -8.25 1.31
C ALA A 47 -3.17 -8.81 2.37
N TYR A 48 -3.85 -7.91 3.06
CA TYR A 48 -4.83 -8.27 4.06
C TYR A 48 -6.08 -7.43 3.86
N PHE A 49 -7.22 -8.06 4.04
CA PHE A 49 -8.51 -7.37 4.04
C PHE A 49 -9.02 -7.32 5.47
N THR A 50 -9.59 -6.19 5.83
CA THR A 50 -10.05 -5.97 7.20
C THR A 50 -11.20 -4.97 7.18
N GLU A 51 -11.72 -4.72 8.35
CA GLU A 51 -12.68 -3.66 8.57
C GLU A 51 -11.91 -2.35 8.78
N GLN A 52 -12.47 -1.24 8.32
CA GLN A 52 -11.89 0.08 8.52
C GLN A 52 -13.01 1.07 8.80
N ASP A 53 -13.10 1.52 10.04
CA ASP A 53 -14.13 2.48 10.50
C ASP A 53 -15.55 2.05 10.09
N GLY A 54 -15.83 0.76 10.19
CA GLY A 54 -17.16 0.22 9.86
C GLY A 54 -17.36 -0.10 8.39
N SER A 55 -16.36 0.11 7.55
CA SER A 55 -16.40 -0.19 6.12
C SER A 55 -15.37 -1.26 5.77
N ARG A 56 -15.45 -1.76 4.53
CA ARG A 56 -14.44 -2.68 4.04
C ARG A 56 -13.12 -1.96 3.86
N GLY A 57 -12.02 -2.61 4.21
CA GLY A 57 -10.69 -2.06 4.03
C GLY A 57 -9.68 -3.10 3.62
N GLY A 58 -8.52 -2.63 3.21
CA GLY A 58 -7.39 -3.47 2.90
C GLY A 58 -6.09 -2.82 3.31
N VAL A 59 -5.13 -3.65 3.66
CA VAL A 59 -3.76 -3.20 3.94
C VAL A 59 -2.83 -4.00 3.06
N PHE A 60 -2.06 -3.28 2.26
CA PHE A 60 -1.15 -3.89 1.29
C PHE A 60 0.25 -3.38 1.53
N VAL A 61 1.22 -4.29 1.55
CA VAL A 61 2.63 -3.91 1.63
C VAL A 61 3.16 -3.89 0.22
N VAL A 62 3.54 -2.71 -0.26
CA VAL A 62 3.99 -2.53 -1.64
C VAL A 62 5.38 -1.94 -1.69
N ASN A 63 6.11 -2.27 -2.74
CA ASN A 63 7.45 -1.74 -2.98
C ASN A 63 7.37 -0.69 -4.07
N VAL A 64 7.70 0.55 -3.72
CA VAL A 64 7.61 1.68 -4.61
C VAL A 64 9.01 2.11 -5.02
N SER A 65 9.34 1.98 -6.30
CA SER A 65 10.68 2.28 -6.80
C SER A 65 10.96 3.78 -6.89
N ASP A 66 9.94 4.57 -7.19
CA ASP A 66 10.04 6.04 -7.19
C ASP A 66 8.64 6.65 -7.06
N PRO A 67 8.56 7.96 -6.77
CA PRO A 67 7.26 8.60 -6.52
C PRO A 67 6.28 8.51 -7.67
N SER A 68 6.75 8.42 -8.91
CA SER A 68 5.86 8.34 -10.08
C SER A 68 5.08 7.04 -10.12
N ARG A 69 5.47 6.04 -9.32
CA ARG A 69 4.78 4.76 -9.26
C ARG A 69 3.59 4.76 -8.28
N ILE A 70 3.44 5.81 -7.49
CA ILE A 70 2.31 5.89 -6.55
C ILE A 70 0.97 5.73 -7.26
N PRO A 71 0.69 6.42 -8.38
CA PRO A 71 -0.59 6.24 -9.09
C PRO A 71 -0.80 4.81 -9.59
N PHE A 72 0.26 4.10 -9.95
CA PHE A 72 0.14 2.70 -10.37
C PHE A 72 -0.53 1.85 -9.29
N PHE A 73 -0.22 2.11 -8.03
CA PHE A 73 -0.79 1.37 -6.90
C PHE A 73 -2.15 1.91 -6.47
N ALA A 74 -2.40 3.21 -6.62
CA ALA A 74 -3.61 3.84 -6.12
C ALA A 74 -4.77 3.81 -7.12
N GLU A 75 -4.50 4.07 -8.40
CA GLU A 75 -5.54 4.24 -9.40
C GLU A 75 -6.48 3.04 -9.58
N PRO A 76 -6.00 1.79 -9.50
CA PRO A 76 -6.93 0.67 -9.59
C PRO A 76 -8.02 0.72 -8.52
N PHE A 77 -7.70 1.20 -7.33
CA PHE A 77 -8.67 1.33 -6.24
C PHE A 77 -9.55 2.56 -6.41
N PHE A 78 -8.97 3.68 -6.84
CA PHE A 78 -9.73 4.89 -7.09
C PHE A 78 -10.77 4.69 -8.18
N LEU A 79 -10.34 4.16 -9.32
CA LEU A 79 -11.20 4.07 -10.51
C LEU A 79 -12.25 2.98 -10.40
N ASN A 80 -11.91 1.86 -9.78
CA ASN A 80 -12.82 0.72 -9.71
C ASN A 80 -13.75 0.74 -8.50
N PHE A 81 -13.30 1.36 -7.41
CA PHE A 81 -14.05 1.29 -6.15
C PHE A 81 -14.38 2.65 -5.56
N TYR A 82 -13.88 3.74 -6.14
CA TYR A 82 -13.97 5.09 -5.56
C TYR A 82 -13.38 5.11 -4.13
N ALA A 83 -12.35 4.30 -3.93
CA ALA A 83 -11.74 4.10 -2.63
C ALA A 83 -10.84 5.27 -2.23
N GLU A 84 -10.55 5.35 -0.94
CA GLU A 84 -9.52 6.23 -0.42
C GLU A 84 -8.26 5.40 -0.20
N CYS A 85 -7.11 5.97 -0.58
CA CYS A 85 -5.82 5.31 -0.42
C CYS A 85 -4.90 6.18 0.42
N LYS A 86 -4.25 5.56 1.40
CA LYS A 86 -3.25 6.23 2.24
C LYS A 86 -1.95 5.45 2.15
N PHE A 87 -0.88 6.18 1.91
CA PHE A 87 0.46 5.58 1.81
C PHE A 87 1.30 6.03 2.99
N ARG A 88 1.93 5.07 3.65
CA ARG A 88 2.87 5.32 4.73
C ARG A 88 4.16 4.60 4.43
N ILE A 89 5.29 5.28 4.59
CA ILE A 89 6.59 4.64 4.47
C ILE A 89 6.75 3.68 5.64
N ALA A 90 7.12 2.43 5.35
CA ALA A 90 7.35 1.42 6.37
C ALA A 90 8.83 1.18 6.54
N MET A 91 9.27 1.15 7.79
CA MET A 91 10.65 0.81 8.13
C MET A 91 10.67 -0.58 8.74
N THR A 92 11.67 -1.37 8.35
CA THR A 92 11.96 -2.62 9.04
C THR A 92 12.74 -2.33 10.33
N ALA A 93 12.88 -3.34 11.17
CA ALA A 93 13.76 -3.20 12.34
C ALA A 93 15.20 -2.86 11.92
N ASP A 94 15.66 -3.43 10.80
CA ASP A 94 16.99 -3.12 10.28
C ASP A 94 17.10 -1.67 9.81
N ASP A 95 16.06 -1.15 9.15
CA ASP A 95 16.02 0.26 8.74
C ASP A 95 16.14 1.17 9.96
N LEU A 96 15.39 0.85 11.01
CA LEU A 96 15.42 1.64 12.23
C LEU A 96 16.78 1.57 12.92
N ALA A 97 17.41 0.40 12.92
CA ALA A 97 18.75 0.24 13.47
C ALA A 97 19.76 1.11 12.73
N LYS A 98 19.64 1.23 11.41
CA LYS A 98 20.53 2.07 10.60
C LYS A 98 20.39 3.56 10.91
N ALA A 99 19.30 3.98 11.51
CA ALA A 99 19.09 5.37 11.90
C ALA A 99 19.99 5.78 13.08
N GLU A 100 20.53 4.80 13.82
CA GLU A 100 21.42 5.04 14.94
C GLU A 100 20.82 6.01 15.97
N LEU A 101 19.67 5.62 16.51
CA LEU A 101 18.92 6.44 17.45
C LEU A 101 19.73 6.89 18.67
N ASP A 102 20.66 6.04 19.13
CA ASP A 102 21.51 6.40 20.28
C ASP A 102 22.34 7.63 19.99
N LYS A 103 22.87 7.72 18.76
CA LYS A 103 23.64 8.90 18.34
C LYS A 103 22.76 10.12 18.24
N LEU A 104 21.54 9.95 17.73
CA LEU A 104 20.59 11.05 17.67
C LEU A 104 20.18 11.52 19.07
N GLY A 105 19.99 10.57 19.98
CA GLY A 105 19.70 10.90 21.37
C GLY A 105 20.82 11.70 22.01
N GLU A 106 22.07 11.31 21.76
CA GLU A 106 23.23 12.05 22.25
C GLU A 106 23.28 13.47 21.68
N HIS A 107 22.98 13.63 20.39
CA HIS A 107 22.98 14.93 19.73
C HIS A 107 21.89 15.88 20.28
N TRP A 108 20.72 15.34 20.58
CA TRP A 108 19.57 16.13 21.04
C TRP A 108 19.38 16.19 22.56
N LYS A 109 20.35 15.72 23.27
CA LYS A 109 20.31 15.67 24.72
C LYS A 109 20.41 17.05 25.37
#